data_9b0aea9094d86db630ef7b07c6c9b39f
#
_entry.id   9b0aea9094d86db630ef7b07c6c9b39f
#
_cell.length_a   1.000
_cell.length_b   1.000
_cell.length_c   1.000
_cell.angle_alpha   90.00
_cell.angle_beta   90.00
_cell.angle_gamma   90.00
#
_symmetry.space_group_name_H-M   'P 1'
#
loop_
_entity.id
_entity.type
_entity.pdbx_description
1 polymer ?
#
loop_
_entity_poly.entity_id
_entity_poly.type
_entity_poly.pdbx_seq_one_letter_code
_entity_poly.pdbx_strand_id
1 'polypeptide(L)'
;AGMGRREVELALNNAAYGDFKFLYVSPERLGTPLFKSYVQEMNVSYIVVDEAHCISQWGYDFRPDYLQICKLRELVDAPVIALTATATPEVAEDIMDKLRFEGRCLIKSGFERPNLSYIVRRCDDKQGQLLSICASVQGTGIVYVRSRKKTEELAAFLNANGISSSFYHAGLGPDSRSDRQERWKKDQIRVMVCTNAFGMGIDKPDVRFVAHTDLPK
;
A
#
# COMPACT_ATOMS: atom_id res chain seq x y z
N ALA A 1 7.02 -8.00 8.52
CA ALA A 1 6.10 -8.27 9.64
C ALA A 1 6.04 -9.78 9.85
N GLY A 2 5.95 -10.24 11.12
CA GLY A 2 5.89 -11.68 11.43
C GLY A 2 7.21 -12.33 11.80
N MET A 3 8.34 -11.69 11.63
CA MET A 3 9.65 -12.23 12.05
C MET A 3 9.79 -12.22 13.58
N GLY A 4 10.25 -13.35 14.13
CA GLY A 4 10.62 -13.45 15.53
C GLY A 4 11.91 -12.66 15.84
N ARG A 5 12.18 -12.42 17.14
CA ARG A 5 13.34 -11.63 17.58
C ARG A 5 14.66 -12.13 16.99
N ARG A 6 14.86 -13.45 16.98
CA ARG A 6 16.08 -14.10 16.48
C ARG A 6 16.28 -13.93 14.97
N GLU A 7 15.19 -13.97 14.21
CA GLU A 7 15.20 -13.75 12.77
C GLU A 7 15.52 -12.29 12.43
N VAL A 8 14.98 -11.37 13.21
CA VAL A 8 15.28 -9.92 13.06
C VAL A 8 16.75 -9.65 13.35
N GLU A 9 17.30 -10.21 14.42
CA GLU A 9 18.71 -10.06 14.77
C GLU A 9 19.63 -10.62 13.70
N LEU A 10 19.32 -11.81 13.16
CA LEU A 10 20.06 -12.40 12.05
C LEU A 10 19.98 -11.52 10.78
N ALA A 11 18.80 -10.98 10.46
CA ALA A 11 18.64 -10.09 9.31
C ALA A 11 19.45 -8.79 9.46
N LEU A 12 19.47 -8.19 10.65
CA LEU A 12 20.24 -7.00 10.93
C LEU A 12 21.75 -7.28 10.90
N ASN A 13 22.19 -8.41 11.46
CA ASN A 13 23.57 -8.83 11.40
C ASN A 13 24.05 -9.00 9.95
N ASN A 14 23.26 -9.71 9.15
CA ASN A 14 23.56 -9.89 7.74
C ASN A 14 23.54 -8.57 6.95
N ALA A 15 22.70 -7.60 7.34
CA ALA A 15 22.68 -6.29 6.71
C ALA A 15 23.91 -5.43 7.10
N ALA A 16 24.45 -5.59 8.32
CA ALA A 16 25.61 -4.87 8.77
C ALA A 16 26.92 -5.44 8.21
N TYR A 17 27.03 -6.77 8.15
CA TYR A 17 28.30 -7.46 7.87
C TYR A 17 28.27 -8.31 6.59
N GLY A 18 27.15 -8.39 5.90
CA GLY A 18 26.98 -9.16 4.66
C GLY A 18 26.79 -8.25 3.44
N ASP A 19 26.51 -8.89 2.29
CA ASP A 19 26.37 -8.23 0.99
C ASP A 19 24.92 -7.88 0.63
N PHE A 20 24.09 -7.46 1.59
CA PHE A 20 22.72 -7.06 1.30
C PHE A 20 22.69 -5.72 0.55
N LYS A 21 21.94 -5.67 -0.56
CA LYS A 21 21.74 -4.44 -1.34
C LYS A 21 20.55 -3.62 -0.85
N PHE A 22 19.56 -4.28 -0.25
CA PHE A 22 18.34 -3.64 0.25
C PHE A 22 17.97 -4.19 1.62
N LEU A 23 17.61 -3.28 2.52
CA LEU A 23 17.02 -3.60 3.81
C LEU A 23 15.69 -2.86 3.95
N TYR A 24 14.58 -3.59 3.98
CA TYR A 24 13.24 -3.04 4.21
C TYR A 24 12.93 -3.04 5.70
N VAL A 25 12.67 -1.86 6.23
CA VAL A 25 12.41 -1.66 7.67
C VAL A 25 11.14 -0.84 7.85
N SER A 26 10.27 -1.28 8.74
CA SER A 26 9.12 -0.47 9.13
C SER A 26 9.52 0.64 10.11
N PRO A 27 8.88 1.83 10.07
CA PRO A 27 9.23 2.97 10.94
C PRO A 27 9.27 2.63 12.42
N GLU A 28 8.38 1.75 12.91
CA GLU A 28 8.31 1.32 14.31
C GLU A 28 9.59 0.62 14.77
N ARG A 29 10.32 -0.03 13.86
CA ARG A 29 11.58 -0.70 14.19
C ARG A 29 12.76 0.25 14.35
N LEU A 30 12.73 1.40 13.71
CA LEU A 30 13.82 2.39 13.76
C LEU A 30 14.09 2.89 15.18
N GLY A 31 13.05 2.94 16.02
CA GLY A 31 13.14 3.32 17.42
C GLY A 31 13.75 2.26 18.35
N THR A 32 13.89 1.00 17.89
CA THR A 32 14.33 -0.11 18.78
C THR A 32 15.83 -0.06 19.06
N PRO A 33 16.28 -0.38 20.30
CA PRO A 33 17.70 -0.43 20.63
C PRO A 33 18.49 -1.38 19.74
N LEU A 34 17.90 -2.53 19.40
CA LEU A 34 18.53 -3.53 18.53
C LEU A 34 18.82 -2.96 17.14
N PHE A 35 17.86 -2.26 16.52
CA PHE A 35 18.09 -1.63 15.20
C PHE A 35 19.19 -0.57 15.28
N LYS A 36 19.14 0.29 16.31
CA LYS A 36 20.11 1.38 16.50
C LYS A 36 21.54 0.89 16.67
N SER A 37 21.75 -0.26 17.35
CA SER A 37 23.10 -0.82 17.50
C SER A 37 23.68 -1.37 16.20
N TYR A 38 22.85 -1.91 15.31
CA TYR A 38 23.32 -2.45 14.04
C TYR A 38 23.46 -1.38 12.93
N VAL A 39 22.55 -0.39 12.91
CA VAL A 39 22.53 0.59 11.80
C VAL A 39 23.81 1.44 11.72
N GLN A 40 24.47 1.67 12.85
CA GLN A 40 25.75 2.41 12.90
C GLN A 40 26.90 1.64 12.26
N GLU A 41 26.80 0.32 12.18
CA GLU A 41 27.78 -0.55 11.54
C GLU A 41 27.50 -0.80 10.05
N MET A 42 26.34 -0.31 9.56
CA MET A 42 25.92 -0.50 8.17
C MET A 42 26.55 0.56 7.26
N ASN A 43 27.04 0.14 6.09
CA ASN A 43 27.43 1.07 5.03
C ASN A 43 26.18 1.45 4.20
N VAL A 44 25.43 2.45 4.67
CA VAL A 44 24.17 2.89 4.06
C VAL A 44 24.46 3.90 2.96
N SER A 45 24.16 3.57 1.71
CA SER A 45 24.34 4.47 0.56
C SER A 45 23.16 5.45 0.39
N TYR A 46 21.93 5.02 0.70
CA TYR A 46 20.71 5.82 0.60
C TYR A 46 19.69 5.42 1.64
N ILE A 47 18.94 6.39 2.14
CA ILE A 47 17.71 6.19 2.91
C ILE A 47 16.53 6.49 2.00
N VAL A 48 15.70 5.49 1.70
CA VAL A 48 14.50 5.66 0.88
C VAL A 48 13.27 5.59 1.77
N VAL A 49 12.49 6.65 1.78
CA VAL A 49 11.25 6.77 2.55
C VAL A 49 10.07 6.62 1.60
N ASP A 50 9.44 5.47 1.64
CA ASP A 50 8.19 5.23 0.91
C ASP A 50 6.99 5.75 1.71
N GLU A 51 5.90 6.11 1.02
CA GLU A 51 4.71 6.74 1.59
C GLU A 51 5.05 7.95 2.51
N ALA A 52 5.99 8.77 2.06
CA ALA A 52 6.55 9.86 2.84
C ALA A 52 5.49 10.87 3.35
N HIS A 53 4.30 10.91 2.72
CA HIS A 53 3.18 11.72 3.20
C HIS A 53 2.74 11.38 4.62
N CYS A 54 3.03 10.15 5.11
CA CYS A 54 2.75 9.72 6.47
C CYS A 54 3.55 10.49 7.55
N ILE A 55 4.61 11.21 7.16
CA ILE A 55 5.41 12.03 8.09
C ILE A 55 4.71 13.36 8.41
N SER A 56 3.80 13.79 7.55
CA SER A 56 3.12 15.09 7.64
C SER A 56 1.81 15.00 8.40
N GLN A 57 1.63 15.90 9.36
CA GLN A 57 0.34 16.04 10.06
C GLN A 57 -0.76 16.66 9.17
N TRP A 58 -0.37 17.28 8.08
CA TRP A 58 -1.28 17.83 7.07
C TRP A 58 -1.71 16.76 6.05
N GLY A 59 -1.07 15.57 6.08
CA GLY A 59 -1.45 14.41 5.28
C GLY A 59 -2.65 13.68 5.89
N TYR A 60 -3.43 13.01 5.07
CA TYR A 60 -4.61 12.26 5.53
C TYR A 60 -4.29 10.95 6.28
N ASP A 61 -3.04 10.47 6.24
CA ASP A 61 -2.58 9.22 6.89
C ASP A 61 -1.31 9.48 7.72
N PHE A 62 -1.37 10.46 8.62
CA PHE A 62 -0.25 10.75 9.52
C PHE A 62 0.05 9.57 10.45
N ARG A 63 1.33 9.17 10.50
CA ARG A 63 1.82 8.10 11.36
C ARG A 63 2.98 8.60 12.22
N PRO A 64 2.79 8.70 13.54
CA PRO A 64 3.83 9.22 14.46
C PRO A 64 5.16 8.47 14.36
N ASP A 65 5.15 7.18 14.07
CA ASP A 65 6.36 6.36 13.93
C ASP A 65 7.26 6.81 12.76
N TYR A 66 6.70 7.47 11.74
CA TYR A 66 7.48 8.06 10.65
C TYR A 66 8.43 9.17 11.14
N LEU A 67 8.16 9.81 12.27
CA LEU A 67 9.07 10.78 12.89
C LEU A 67 10.38 10.13 13.39
N GLN A 68 10.42 8.81 13.56
CA GLN A 68 11.67 8.10 13.86
C GLN A 68 12.66 8.14 12.70
N ILE A 69 12.18 8.34 11.46
CA ILE A 69 13.04 8.48 10.28
C ILE A 69 13.90 9.75 10.38
N CYS A 70 13.35 10.82 10.95
CA CYS A 70 14.12 12.05 11.19
C CYS A 70 15.30 11.80 12.14
N LYS A 71 15.08 10.97 13.16
CA LYS A 71 16.12 10.59 14.14
C LYS A 71 17.17 9.63 13.52
N LEU A 72 16.78 8.83 12.55
CA LEU A 72 17.71 7.95 11.84
C LEU A 72 18.79 8.77 11.13
N ARG A 73 18.47 9.94 10.61
CA ARG A 73 19.44 10.85 9.98
C ARG A 73 20.53 11.39 10.94
N GLU A 74 20.30 11.29 12.23
CA GLU A 74 21.32 11.64 13.24
C GLU A 74 22.33 10.50 13.47
N LEU A 75 21.95 9.27 13.07
CA LEU A 75 22.77 8.07 13.22
C LEU A 75 23.45 7.65 11.92
N VAL A 76 22.89 8.05 10.78
CA VAL A 76 23.33 7.62 9.45
C VAL A 76 23.47 8.84 8.54
N ASP A 77 24.69 9.09 8.09
CA ASP A 77 25.00 10.14 7.12
C ASP A 77 24.86 9.57 5.68
N ALA A 78 23.64 9.64 5.16
CA ALA A 78 23.33 9.16 3.82
C ALA A 78 22.27 10.06 3.16
N PRO A 79 22.32 10.23 1.82
CA PRO A 79 21.29 10.93 1.07
C PRO A 79 19.90 10.30 1.29
N VAL A 80 18.89 11.16 1.37
CA VAL A 80 17.49 10.72 1.57
C VAL A 80 16.68 10.94 0.31
N ILE A 81 15.93 9.93 -0.08
CA ILE A 81 14.92 9.98 -1.15
C ILE A 81 13.56 9.76 -0.51
N ALA A 82 12.66 10.72 -0.64
CA ALA A 82 11.28 10.62 -0.17
C ALA A 82 10.33 10.41 -1.35
N LEU A 83 9.52 9.36 -1.30
CA LEU A 83 8.59 8.96 -2.34
C LEU A 83 7.16 9.04 -1.80
N THR A 84 6.26 9.63 -2.57
CA THR A 84 4.83 9.61 -2.29
C THR A 84 4.02 9.87 -3.55
N ALA A 85 2.86 9.22 -3.67
CA ALA A 85 1.93 9.43 -4.76
C ALA A 85 0.89 10.55 -4.49
N THR A 86 0.77 11.04 -3.24
CA THR A 86 -0.39 11.81 -2.78
C THR A 86 -0.01 13.04 -1.96
N ALA A 87 1.04 13.75 -2.33
CA ALA A 87 1.43 14.97 -1.63
C ALA A 87 0.83 16.23 -2.27
N THR A 88 0.15 17.03 -1.46
CA THR A 88 -0.12 18.45 -1.81
C THR A 88 1.17 19.27 -1.70
N PRO A 89 1.22 20.52 -2.22
CA PRO A 89 2.39 21.37 -2.04
C PRO A 89 2.78 21.55 -0.58
N GLU A 90 1.82 21.74 0.31
CA GLU A 90 2.03 21.92 1.75
C GLU A 90 2.60 20.66 2.40
N VAL A 91 2.10 19.49 2.00
CA VAL A 91 2.62 18.19 2.46
C VAL A 91 4.06 17.96 1.97
N ALA A 92 4.36 18.33 0.73
CA ALA A 92 5.71 18.20 0.17
C ALA A 92 6.71 19.09 0.92
N GLU A 93 6.35 20.34 1.24
CA GLU A 93 7.18 21.25 2.05
C GLU A 93 7.41 20.66 3.46
N ASP A 94 6.35 20.20 4.13
CA ASP A 94 6.45 19.61 5.46
C ASP A 94 7.33 18.34 5.50
N ILE A 95 7.28 17.52 4.44
CA ILE A 95 8.18 16.36 4.28
C ILE A 95 9.63 16.82 4.18
N MET A 96 9.92 17.81 3.34
CA MET A 96 11.28 18.32 3.14
C MET A 96 11.83 18.95 4.43
N ASP A 97 11.01 19.68 5.16
CA ASP A 97 11.41 20.30 6.43
C ASP A 97 11.69 19.24 7.50
N LYS A 98 10.79 18.28 7.70
CA LYS A 98 10.95 17.22 8.69
C LYS A 98 12.10 16.28 8.40
N LEU A 99 12.31 15.94 7.13
CA LEU A 99 13.46 15.14 6.72
C LEU A 99 14.75 15.96 6.56
N ARG A 100 14.72 17.28 6.84
CA ARG A 100 15.88 18.19 6.82
C ARG A 100 16.64 18.13 5.48
N PHE A 101 15.91 18.30 4.37
CA PHE A 101 16.55 18.40 3.05
C PHE A 101 17.31 19.72 2.92
N GLU A 102 18.61 19.66 2.72
CA GLU A 102 19.44 20.86 2.52
C GLU A 102 19.29 21.43 1.11
N GLY A 103 19.30 20.57 0.10
CA GLY A 103 19.01 20.94 -1.28
C GLY A 103 17.58 20.49 -1.65
N ARG A 104 16.65 21.44 -1.78
CA ARG A 104 15.23 21.11 -2.08
C ARG A 104 15.07 20.72 -3.55
N CYS A 105 15.34 19.47 -3.87
CA CYS A 105 15.05 18.87 -5.17
C CYS A 105 13.69 18.19 -5.13
N LEU A 106 12.67 18.82 -5.71
CA LEU A 106 11.33 18.26 -5.85
C LEU A 106 11.07 17.85 -7.29
N ILE A 107 10.96 16.54 -7.52
CA ILE A 107 10.56 15.98 -8.82
C ILE A 107 9.07 15.67 -8.75
N LYS A 108 8.27 16.37 -9.58
CA LYS A 108 6.83 16.25 -9.61
C LYS A 108 6.36 15.70 -10.95
N SER A 109 5.59 14.63 -10.92
CA SER A 109 4.87 14.11 -12.08
C SER A 109 3.41 14.61 -12.06
N GLY A 110 2.78 14.72 -13.22
CA GLY A 110 1.36 15.03 -13.31
C GLY A 110 0.48 13.92 -12.74
N PHE A 111 -0.68 14.29 -12.20
CA PHE A 111 -1.68 13.34 -11.69
C PHE A 111 -2.61 12.82 -12.78
N GLU A 112 -2.52 13.35 -13.98
CA GLU A 112 -3.36 12.94 -15.10
C GLU A 112 -3.06 11.50 -15.51
N ARG A 113 -4.11 10.73 -15.59
CA ARG A 113 -4.08 9.32 -15.99
C ARG A 113 -4.98 9.15 -17.23
N PRO A 114 -4.48 9.42 -18.45
CA PRO A 114 -5.30 9.41 -19.67
C PRO A 114 -5.90 8.04 -19.98
N ASN A 115 -5.39 6.99 -19.39
CA ASN A 115 -5.90 5.63 -19.48
C ASN A 115 -6.98 5.27 -18.44
N LEU A 116 -7.39 6.22 -17.57
CA LEU A 116 -8.43 6.00 -16.56
C LEU A 116 -9.65 6.89 -16.85
N SER A 117 -10.83 6.28 -16.86
CA SER A 117 -12.11 6.97 -16.95
C SER A 117 -12.82 6.92 -15.59
N TYR A 118 -13.19 8.09 -15.05
CA TYR A 118 -13.96 8.21 -13.82
C TYR A 118 -15.43 8.34 -14.15
N ILE A 119 -16.25 7.40 -13.67
CA ILE A 119 -17.69 7.35 -13.96
C ILE A 119 -18.45 7.29 -12.65
N VAL A 120 -19.37 8.23 -12.45
CA VAL A 120 -20.30 8.24 -11.32
C VAL A 120 -21.73 7.99 -11.86
N ARG A 121 -22.39 6.98 -11.32
CA ARG A 121 -23.77 6.63 -11.70
C ARG A 121 -24.68 6.61 -10.46
N ARG A 122 -25.83 7.24 -10.56
CA ARG A 122 -26.92 7.04 -9.61
C ARG A 122 -27.74 5.83 -10.09
N CYS A 123 -27.90 4.84 -9.24
CA CYS A 123 -28.72 3.67 -9.53
C CYS A 123 -29.31 3.12 -8.23
N ASP A 124 -30.55 2.65 -8.30
CA ASP A 124 -31.24 1.99 -7.18
C ASP A 124 -30.81 0.53 -7.09
N ASP A 125 -30.64 -0.14 -8.22
CA ASP A 125 -30.13 -1.52 -8.31
C ASP A 125 -28.61 -1.55 -8.53
N LYS A 126 -27.85 -1.48 -7.43
CA LYS A 126 -26.38 -1.56 -7.47
C LYS A 126 -25.87 -2.93 -7.92
N GLN A 127 -26.59 -4.00 -7.62
CA GLN A 127 -26.18 -5.36 -7.97
C GLN A 127 -26.34 -5.61 -9.48
N GLY A 128 -27.47 -5.27 -10.05
CA GLY A 128 -27.69 -5.35 -11.50
C GLY A 128 -26.74 -4.46 -12.28
N GLN A 129 -26.45 -3.25 -11.77
CA GLN A 129 -25.47 -2.37 -12.39
C GLN A 129 -24.05 -2.97 -12.36
N LEU A 130 -23.67 -3.64 -11.26
CA LEU A 130 -22.37 -4.31 -11.15
C LEU A 130 -22.27 -5.49 -12.12
N LEU A 131 -23.32 -6.29 -12.26
CA LEU A 131 -23.38 -7.37 -13.28
C LEU A 131 -23.20 -6.81 -14.70
N SER A 132 -23.87 -5.70 -15.01
CA SER A 132 -23.73 -5.01 -16.30
C SER A 132 -22.30 -4.55 -16.56
N ILE A 133 -21.61 -4.00 -15.55
CA ILE A 133 -20.19 -3.62 -15.64
C ILE A 133 -19.33 -4.87 -15.91
N CYS A 134 -19.53 -5.93 -15.15
CA CYS A 134 -18.79 -7.17 -15.33
C CYS A 134 -19.04 -7.83 -16.70
N ALA A 135 -20.22 -7.69 -17.26
CA ALA A 135 -20.53 -8.18 -18.62
C ALA A 135 -19.86 -7.33 -19.72
N SER A 136 -19.84 -6.02 -19.52
CA SER A 136 -19.36 -5.06 -20.54
C SER A 136 -17.84 -4.94 -20.55
N VAL A 137 -17.18 -5.01 -19.38
CA VAL A 137 -15.73 -4.83 -19.24
C VAL A 137 -15.09 -6.18 -19.01
N GLN A 138 -14.42 -6.71 -20.01
CA GLN A 138 -13.68 -7.96 -19.89
C GLN A 138 -12.39 -7.78 -19.08
N GLY A 139 -11.89 -8.88 -18.45
CA GLY A 139 -10.68 -8.88 -17.65
C GLY A 139 -10.93 -8.72 -16.15
N THR A 140 -9.86 -8.47 -15.42
CA THR A 140 -9.84 -8.47 -13.94
C THR A 140 -10.43 -7.19 -13.36
N GLY A 141 -11.14 -7.32 -12.26
CA GLY A 141 -11.76 -6.18 -11.57
C GLY A 141 -11.64 -6.23 -10.04
N ILE A 142 -11.82 -5.07 -9.44
CA ILE A 142 -11.90 -4.90 -7.99
C ILE A 142 -13.24 -4.22 -7.66
N VAL A 143 -13.90 -4.70 -6.61
CA VAL A 143 -15.15 -4.11 -6.09
C VAL A 143 -14.97 -3.76 -4.63
N TYR A 144 -15.00 -2.48 -4.30
CA TYR A 144 -14.92 -1.99 -2.94
C TYR A 144 -16.31 -1.85 -2.29
N VAL A 145 -16.40 -2.40 -1.08
CA VAL A 145 -17.58 -2.28 -0.22
C VAL A 145 -17.16 -1.89 1.21
N ARG A 146 -18.09 -1.33 2.00
CA ARG A 146 -17.77 -0.82 3.34
C ARG A 146 -17.66 -1.87 4.43
N SER A 147 -18.38 -2.99 4.33
CA SER A 147 -18.45 -3.99 5.40
C SER A 147 -17.90 -5.35 4.99
N ARG A 148 -17.33 -6.08 5.95
CA ARG A 148 -16.81 -7.44 5.75
C ARG A 148 -17.91 -8.37 5.24
N LYS A 149 -19.09 -8.33 5.87
CA LYS A 149 -20.23 -9.15 5.47
C LYS A 149 -20.65 -8.90 4.02
N LYS A 150 -20.71 -7.64 3.60
CA LYS A 150 -21.01 -7.30 2.20
C LYS A 150 -19.96 -7.83 1.20
N THR A 151 -18.69 -8.00 1.59
CA THR A 151 -17.71 -8.59 0.68
C THR A 151 -18.06 -10.03 0.35
N GLU A 152 -18.50 -10.80 1.34
CA GLU A 152 -18.88 -12.20 1.20
C GLU A 152 -20.17 -12.36 0.41
N GLU A 153 -21.21 -11.59 0.79
CA GLU A 153 -22.52 -11.60 0.13
C GLU A 153 -22.41 -11.25 -1.36
N LEU A 154 -21.66 -10.20 -1.69
CA LEU A 154 -21.54 -9.74 -3.06
C LEU A 154 -20.64 -10.66 -3.90
N ALA A 155 -19.62 -11.26 -3.32
CA ALA A 155 -18.83 -12.29 -4.01
C ALA A 155 -19.66 -13.54 -4.30
N ALA A 156 -20.48 -13.99 -3.34
CA ALA A 156 -21.43 -15.10 -3.56
C ALA A 156 -22.44 -14.77 -4.66
N PHE A 157 -23.00 -13.55 -4.66
CA PHE A 157 -23.90 -13.09 -5.69
C PHE A 157 -23.27 -13.09 -7.09
N LEU A 158 -22.05 -12.60 -7.24
CA LEU A 158 -21.33 -12.61 -8.51
C LEU A 158 -21.06 -14.04 -9.01
N ASN A 159 -20.65 -14.95 -8.12
CA ASN A 159 -20.44 -16.37 -8.45
C ASN A 159 -21.74 -17.04 -8.89
N ALA A 160 -22.86 -16.76 -8.23
CA ALA A 160 -24.17 -17.28 -8.62
C ALA A 160 -24.64 -16.80 -10.01
N ASN A 161 -24.07 -15.67 -10.50
CA ASN A 161 -24.31 -15.12 -11.83
C ASN A 161 -23.18 -15.44 -12.82
N GLY A 162 -22.36 -16.46 -12.55
CA GLY A 162 -21.34 -16.95 -13.48
C GLY A 162 -20.06 -16.10 -13.53
N ILE A 163 -19.86 -15.15 -12.61
CA ILE A 163 -18.66 -14.31 -12.54
C ILE A 163 -17.74 -14.86 -11.46
N SER A 164 -16.59 -15.42 -11.87
CA SER A 164 -15.56 -15.93 -10.94
C SER A 164 -15.12 -14.82 -9.99
N SER A 165 -15.45 -14.93 -8.71
CA SER A 165 -15.18 -13.91 -7.72
C SER A 165 -14.75 -14.49 -6.36
N SER A 166 -14.04 -13.69 -5.60
CA SER A 166 -13.69 -13.96 -4.21
C SER A 166 -13.79 -12.69 -3.38
N PHE A 167 -13.65 -12.82 -2.06
CA PHE A 167 -13.73 -11.69 -1.15
C PHE A 167 -12.45 -11.54 -0.33
N TYR A 168 -12.17 -10.28 0.10
CA TYR A 168 -10.98 -9.96 0.87
C TYR A 168 -11.27 -8.87 1.91
N HIS A 169 -10.90 -9.12 3.16
CA HIS A 169 -11.01 -8.15 4.26
C HIS A 169 -10.03 -8.48 5.39
N ALA A 170 -9.75 -7.53 6.26
CA ALA A 170 -8.79 -7.68 7.37
C ALA A 170 -9.18 -8.74 8.43
N GLY A 171 -10.44 -9.20 8.45
CA GLY A 171 -10.89 -10.28 9.33
C GLY A 171 -10.49 -11.68 8.90
N LEU A 172 -9.97 -11.85 7.68
CA LEU A 172 -9.43 -13.12 7.20
C LEU A 172 -8.05 -13.40 7.81
N GLY A 173 -7.75 -14.67 8.08
CA GLY A 173 -6.42 -15.09 8.48
C GLY A 173 -5.36 -14.80 7.40
N PRO A 174 -4.08 -14.67 7.78
CA PRO A 174 -2.99 -14.33 6.85
C PRO A 174 -2.91 -15.26 5.64
N ASP A 175 -3.00 -16.58 5.86
CA ASP A 175 -2.90 -17.58 4.80
C ASP A 175 -4.06 -17.47 3.81
N SER A 176 -5.29 -17.29 4.31
CA SER A 176 -6.47 -17.10 3.46
C SER A 176 -6.38 -15.81 2.64
N ARG A 177 -5.81 -14.74 3.19
CA ARG A 177 -5.58 -13.49 2.47
C ARG A 177 -4.56 -13.69 1.36
N SER A 178 -3.46 -14.36 1.67
CA SER A 178 -2.39 -14.65 0.71
C SER A 178 -2.89 -15.53 -0.44
N ASP A 179 -3.59 -16.62 -0.15
CA ASP A 179 -4.15 -17.52 -1.18
C ASP A 179 -5.10 -16.78 -2.13
N ARG A 180 -6.06 -16.03 -1.59
CA ARG A 180 -7.04 -15.29 -2.41
C ARG A 180 -6.38 -14.25 -3.30
N GLN A 181 -5.40 -13.53 -2.76
CA GLN A 181 -4.63 -12.54 -3.50
C GLN A 181 -3.82 -13.17 -4.64
N GLU A 182 -3.13 -14.29 -4.36
CA GLU A 182 -2.36 -15.01 -5.37
C GLU A 182 -3.24 -15.58 -6.47
N ARG A 183 -4.38 -16.15 -6.14
CA ARG A 183 -5.34 -16.67 -7.12
C ARG A 183 -5.90 -15.55 -8.01
N TRP A 184 -6.16 -14.38 -7.44
CA TRP A 184 -6.58 -13.21 -8.22
C TRP A 184 -5.46 -12.67 -9.09
N LYS A 185 -4.22 -12.61 -8.61
CA LYS A 185 -3.06 -12.23 -9.42
C LYS A 185 -2.82 -13.18 -10.60
N LYS A 186 -3.10 -14.46 -10.42
CA LYS A 186 -2.96 -15.51 -11.45
C LYS A 186 -4.22 -15.70 -12.33
N ASP A 187 -5.15 -14.77 -12.32
CA ASP A 187 -6.41 -14.79 -13.10
C ASP A 187 -7.33 -16.00 -12.83
N GLN A 188 -7.10 -16.74 -11.74
CA GLN A 188 -7.99 -17.81 -11.28
C GLN A 188 -9.27 -17.26 -10.64
N ILE A 189 -9.24 -16.02 -10.23
CA ILE A 189 -10.37 -15.22 -9.73
C ILE A 189 -10.40 -13.95 -10.57
N ARG A 190 -11.53 -13.68 -11.21
CA ARG A 190 -11.70 -12.50 -12.06
C ARG A 190 -11.97 -11.23 -11.26
N VAL A 191 -12.86 -11.30 -10.28
CA VAL A 191 -13.30 -10.13 -9.50
C VAL A 191 -13.00 -10.32 -8.03
N MET A 192 -12.26 -9.37 -7.44
CA MET A 192 -12.02 -9.32 -6.01
C MET A 192 -12.99 -8.33 -5.36
N VAL A 193 -13.88 -8.81 -4.50
CA VAL A 193 -14.77 -7.97 -3.68
C VAL A 193 -14.11 -7.73 -2.33
N CYS A 194 -13.84 -6.48 -1.98
CA CYS A 194 -12.99 -6.20 -0.83
C CYS A 194 -13.38 -4.94 -0.04
N THR A 195 -12.82 -4.84 1.16
CA THR A 195 -12.72 -3.58 1.91
C THR A 195 -11.39 -2.90 1.60
N ASN A 196 -11.15 -1.71 2.17
CA ASN A 196 -9.89 -0.95 2.03
C ASN A 196 -8.62 -1.74 2.45
N ALA A 197 -8.79 -2.92 3.06
CA ALA A 197 -7.67 -3.80 3.40
C ALA A 197 -6.99 -4.43 2.17
N PHE A 198 -7.59 -4.31 0.99
CA PHE A 198 -7.05 -4.79 -0.29
C PHE A 198 -6.67 -3.62 -1.17
N GLY A 199 -5.51 -3.66 -1.80
CA GLY A 199 -5.11 -2.66 -2.80
C GLY A 199 -3.71 -2.11 -2.58
N MET A 200 -3.35 -1.69 -1.36
CA MET A 200 -2.01 -1.18 -1.08
C MET A 200 -0.94 -2.26 -1.29
N GLY A 201 0.11 -1.93 -2.05
CA GLY A 201 1.22 -2.84 -2.31
C GLY A 201 0.88 -4.02 -3.23
N ILE A 202 -0.27 -4.01 -3.91
CA ILE A 202 -0.63 -5.05 -4.88
C ILE A 202 -0.31 -4.56 -6.29
N ASP A 203 0.67 -5.18 -6.91
CA ASP A 203 0.98 -4.97 -8.32
C ASP A 203 0.23 -5.99 -9.18
N LYS A 204 -0.67 -5.48 -10.03
CA LYS A 204 -1.37 -6.21 -11.10
C LYS A 204 -1.73 -5.23 -12.21
N PRO A 205 -0.99 -5.25 -13.33
CA PRO A 205 -1.08 -4.22 -14.37
C PRO A 205 -2.33 -4.33 -15.25
N ASP A 206 -3.05 -5.43 -15.17
CA ASP A 206 -4.19 -5.76 -16.05
C ASP A 206 -5.56 -5.58 -15.38
N VAL A 207 -5.66 -4.85 -14.28
CA VAL A 207 -6.94 -4.46 -13.69
C VAL A 207 -7.69 -3.54 -14.65
N ARG A 208 -8.89 -3.93 -15.07
CA ARG A 208 -9.67 -3.23 -16.07
C ARG A 208 -10.76 -2.33 -15.50
N PHE A 209 -11.25 -2.65 -14.30
CA PHE A 209 -12.19 -1.78 -13.61
C PHE A 209 -12.03 -1.84 -12.10
N VAL A 210 -12.35 -0.73 -11.47
CA VAL A 210 -12.53 -0.62 -10.02
C VAL A 210 -13.91 -0.03 -9.79
N ALA A 211 -14.75 -0.73 -9.06
CA ALA A 211 -16.10 -0.29 -8.73
C ALA A 211 -16.23 -0.03 -7.23
N HIS A 212 -16.79 1.12 -6.86
CA HIS A 212 -17.20 1.42 -5.49
C HIS A 212 -18.71 1.36 -5.39
N THR A 213 -19.25 0.46 -4.58
CA THR A 213 -20.70 0.35 -4.37
C THR A 213 -21.21 1.39 -3.38
N ASP A 214 -20.33 1.97 -2.60
CA ASP A 214 -20.58 3.05 -1.66
C ASP A 214 -19.61 4.20 -1.95
N LEU A 215 -19.99 5.44 -1.63
CA LEU A 215 -19.08 6.58 -1.80
C LEU A 215 -17.79 6.32 -1.01
N PRO A 216 -16.61 6.50 -1.62
CA PRO A 216 -15.35 6.49 -0.89
C PRO A 216 -15.37 7.54 0.22
N LYS A 217 -14.69 7.25 1.32
CA LYS A 217 -14.50 8.23 2.39
C LYS A 217 -13.34 9.12 2.07
#